data_a486e92ac15adf2dc91a970f10366ab6
#
_entry.id   a486e92ac15adf2dc91a970f10366ab6
#
_cell.length_a   1.000
_cell.length_b   1.000
_cell.length_c   1.000
_cell.angle_alpha   90.00
_cell.angle_beta   90.00
_cell.angle_gamma   90.00
#
_symmetry.space_group_name_H-M   'P 1'
#
loop_
_entity.id
_entity.type
_entity.pdbx_description
1 polymer ?
#
loop_
_entity_poly.entity_id
_entity_poly.type
_entity_poly.pdbx_seq_one_letter_code
_entity_poly.pdbx_strand_id
1 'polypeptide(L)'
;MAVSKVGPTGLSSAVGALGKNVIINGAHTVDQRSAETRSGLGAADFRLDDQWRLTVAGSSSSRWTASVETAAGPRDNAKWLKFLCTTGDASPGAAEAAYIRHVIEGQTGQSLMNTATTGVRDMTVSMYFIASLASGSFPAKVCISFATFDGTGRQFLSDQSITAASTWQKISFTIPADATAELANDNGAGAAIVIGLVGGSNSVAAEGWSANATDFITSNTQNWGATADNFIGYTDIQLEPGPVATDFEHEATSVTLAKCQRYFYRCRPTASDISIGYCNAVREGKFNFALPAVMRAVPSISLDAPDEFSHHDGD
;
A
#
# COMPACT_ATOMS: atom_id res chain seq x y z
N MET A 1 -41.81 -11.63 26.43
CA MET A 1 -41.13 -11.01 25.32
C MET A 1 -40.25 -12.08 24.64
N ALA A 2 -40.54 -12.43 23.41
CA ALA A 2 -39.72 -13.40 22.66
C ALA A 2 -38.47 -12.70 22.17
N VAL A 3 -37.30 -13.17 22.56
CA VAL A 3 -36.03 -12.71 22.03
C VAL A 3 -35.90 -13.32 20.63
N SER A 4 -36.03 -12.50 19.57
CA SER A 4 -35.76 -12.91 18.20
C SER A 4 -34.31 -13.39 18.12
N LYS A 5 -34.10 -14.67 17.88
CA LYS A 5 -32.77 -15.18 17.49
C LYS A 5 -32.45 -14.63 16.11
N VAL A 6 -31.47 -13.71 16.01
CA VAL A 6 -30.88 -13.32 14.73
C VAL A 6 -30.09 -14.51 14.26
N GLY A 7 -30.52 -15.14 13.16
CA GLY A 7 -29.76 -16.24 12.53
C GLY A 7 -28.43 -15.76 11.95
N PRO A 8 -27.48 -16.68 11.65
CA PRO A 8 -26.16 -16.34 11.13
C PRO A 8 -26.20 -15.52 9.82
N THR A 9 -27.26 -15.59 9.06
CA THR A 9 -27.46 -14.83 7.82
C THR A 9 -27.98 -13.39 8.07
N GLY A 10 -28.48 -13.06 9.26
CA GLY A 10 -28.97 -11.72 9.59
C GLY A 10 -27.87 -10.79 10.14
N LEU A 11 -26.73 -11.31 10.52
CA LEU A 11 -25.56 -10.54 10.97
C LEU A 11 -24.57 -10.19 9.84
N SER A 12 -24.69 -10.84 8.68
CA SER A 12 -23.73 -10.72 7.60
C SER A 12 -23.82 -9.45 6.78
N SER A 13 -24.89 -8.69 6.90
CA SER A 13 -25.10 -7.46 6.11
C SER A 13 -25.18 -6.16 6.92
N ALA A 14 -25.28 -6.22 8.24
CA ALA A 14 -25.50 -5.03 9.06
C ALA A 14 -24.42 -4.77 10.13
N VAL A 15 -23.63 -5.78 10.50
CA VAL A 15 -22.48 -5.62 11.38
C VAL A 15 -21.27 -6.08 10.59
N GLY A 16 -20.63 -5.16 9.90
CA GLY A 16 -19.33 -5.43 9.26
C GLY A 16 -18.42 -6.06 10.31
N ALA A 17 -17.94 -7.28 10.05
CA ALA A 17 -16.97 -7.91 10.93
C ALA A 17 -15.76 -6.96 11.05
N LEU A 18 -15.44 -6.53 12.25
CA LEU A 18 -14.24 -5.76 12.52
C LEU A 18 -13.01 -6.56 12.06
N GLY A 19 -12.07 -5.90 11.40
CA GLY A 19 -10.87 -6.55 10.88
C GLY A 19 -11.06 -7.26 9.53
N LYS A 20 -12.07 -6.91 8.76
CA LYS A 20 -12.27 -7.43 7.39
C LYS A 20 -11.27 -6.88 6.38
N ASN A 21 -10.84 -5.63 6.58
CA ASN A 21 -9.86 -4.98 5.71
C ASN A 21 -8.46 -5.52 5.96
N VAL A 22 -7.87 -6.19 4.98
CA VAL A 22 -6.49 -6.71 5.07
C VAL A 22 -5.43 -5.65 4.74
N ILE A 23 -5.85 -4.50 4.22
CA ILE A 23 -4.97 -3.37 3.93
C ILE A 23 -4.68 -2.61 5.21
N ILE A 24 -3.41 -2.48 5.55
CA ILE A 24 -2.96 -1.67 6.69
C ILE A 24 -2.80 -0.23 6.22
N ASN A 25 -3.29 0.72 7.02
CA ASN A 25 -3.19 2.16 6.74
C ASN A 25 -3.83 2.59 5.41
N GLY A 26 -4.96 2.00 5.05
CA GLY A 26 -5.68 2.32 3.79
C GLY A 26 -6.20 3.76 3.71
N ALA A 27 -6.35 4.45 4.83
CA ALA A 27 -6.72 5.87 4.92
C ALA A 27 -5.52 6.81 5.15
N HIS A 28 -4.29 6.32 5.05
CA HIS A 28 -3.04 7.10 5.19
C HIS A 28 -2.96 7.92 6.49
N THR A 29 -3.58 7.44 7.57
CA THR A 29 -3.64 8.16 8.86
C THR A 29 -2.33 8.13 9.63
N VAL A 30 -1.51 7.11 9.41
CA VAL A 30 -0.21 6.89 10.05
C VAL A 30 0.92 7.15 9.07
N ASP A 31 1.87 7.98 9.50
CA ASP A 31 3.09 8.26 8.77
C ASP A 31 4.24 8.55 9.73
N GLN A 32 4.93 7.51 10.15
CA GLN A 32 6.11 7.60 11.01
C GLN A 32 7.35 8.08 10.24
N ARG A 33 7.31 8.01 8.89
CA ARG A 33 8.43 8.41 8.03
C ARG A 33 8.47 9.91 7.79
N SER A 34 7.49 10.67 8.36
CA SER A 34 7.16 12.07 8.09
C SER A 34 6.99 12.34 6.60
N ALA A 35 5.73 12.47 6.22
CA ALA A 35 5.27 12.75 4.88
C ALA A 35 5.67 14.15 4.44
N GLU A 36 6.92 14.29 4.09
CA GLU A 36 7.33 15.42 3.26
C GLU A 36 7.10 15.04 1.80
N THR A 37 6.76 16.01 0.98
CA THR A 37 6.74 15.84 -0.47
C THR A 37 8.08 15.27 -0.92
N ARG A 38 8.05 14.11 -1.55
CA ARG A 38 9.24 13.45 -2.05
C ARG A 38 9.31 13.61 -3.54
N SER A 39 10.33 14.30 -4.02
CA SER A 39 10.58 14.57 -5.43
C SER A 39 11.79 13.80 -5.94
N GLY A 40 11.89 13.65 -7.26
CA GLY A 40 13.04 13.04 -7.90
C GLY A 40 13.23 11.57 -7.53
N LEU A 41 12.13 10.83 -7.35
CA LEU A 41 12.14 9.44 -6.94
C LEU A 41 12.88 8.59 -7.97
N GLY A 42 14.10 8.15 -7.62
CA GLY A 42 15.00 7.39 -8.48
C GLY A 42 14.63 5.91 -8.61
N ALA A 43 15.48 5.10 -9.25
CA ALA A 43 15.29 3.67 -9.42
C ALA A 43 15.44 2.95 -8.07
N ALA A 44 14.38 2.87 -7.27
CA ALA A 44 14.30 2.13 -6.02
C ALA A 44 12.85 2.03 -5.54
N ASP A 45 12.64 1.20 -4.53
CA ASP A 45 11.39 1.14 -3.78
C ASP A 45 11.32 2.31 -2.78
N PHE A 46 10.49 3.30 -3.05
CA PHE A 46 10.25 4.41 -2.14
C PHE A 46 9.02 4.15 -1.27
N ARG A 47 9.23 4.16 0.03
CA ARG A 47 8.11 4.14 0.97
C ARG A 47 7.59 5.56 1.13
N LEU A 48 6.28 5.70 0.96
CA LEU A 48 5.59 6.99 0.91
C LEU A 48 4.97 7.33 2.26
N ASP A 49 4.29 6.36 2.83
CA ASP A 49 3.91 6.28 4.22
C ASP A 49 4.47 4.97 4.81
N ASP A 50 3.95 4.51 5.92
CA ASP A 50 4.50 3.32 6.59
C ASP A 50 4.27 2.01 5.82
N GLN A 51 3.33 1.95 4.90
CA GLN A 51 2.92 0.71 4.22
C GLN A 51 2.99 0.76 2.70
N TRP A 52 2.73 1.94 2.11
CA TRP A 52 2.68 2.10 0.66
C TRP A 52 4.04 2.47 0.10
N ARG A 53 4.34 1.95 -1.07
CA ARG A 53 5.59 2.25 -1.76
C ARG A 53 5.38 2.45 -3.26
N LEU A 54 6.13 3.38 -3.82
CA LEU A 54 6.32 3.54 -5.26
C LEU A 54 7.53 2.72 -5.67
N THR A 55 7.37 1.89 -6.69
CA THR A 55 8.47 1.21 -7.37
C THR A 55 8.62 1.81 -8.76
N VAL A 56 9.82 2.18 -9.12
CA VAL A 56 10.16 2.71 -10.45
C VAL A 56 11.35 1.96 -11.04
N ALA A 57 11.31 1.75 -12.34
CA ALA A 57 12.38 1.09 -13.10
C ALA A 57 12.58 1.77 -14.45
N GLY A 58 13.78 1.61 -15.00
CA GLY A 58 14.15 2.22 -16.27
C GLY A 58 14.16 3.74 -16.19
N SER A 59 13.81 4.39 -17.28
CA SER A 59 13.76 5.85 -17.38
C SER A 59 12.57 6.49 -16.66
N SER A 60 11.68 5.72 -16.04
CA SER A 60 10.65 6.22 -15.13
C SER A 60 11.22 6.81 -13.83
N SER A 61 12.51 6.62 -13.57
CA SER A 61 13.22 7.21 -12.45
C SER A 61 13.22 8.73 -12.52
N SER A 62 13.11 9.37 -11.35
CA SER A 62 13.16 10.83 -11.17
C SER A 62 12.04 11.63 -11.83
N ARG A 63 10.98 10.96 -12.29
CA ARG A 63 9.83 11.59 -12.95
C ARG A 63 8.62 11.78 -12.08
N TRP A 64 8.72 11.42 -10.81
CA TRP A 64 7.57 11.41 -9.90
C TRP A 64 7.84 12.22 -8.65
N THR A 65 6.79 12.90 -8.21
CA THR A 65 6.69 13.46 -6.87
C THR A 65 5.52 12.78 -6.16
N ALA A 66 5.74 12.36 -4.94
CA ALA A 66 4.71 11.79 -4.09
C ALA A 66 4.52 12.64 -2.83
N SER A 67 3.27 12.85 -2.42
CA SER A 67 2.92 13.59 -1.21
C SER A 67 1.72 12.98 -0.51
N VAL A 68 1.65 13.15 0.80
CA VAL A 68 0.44 12.93 1.58
C VAL A 68 -0.29 14.26 1.71
N GLU A 69 -1.46 14.33 1.12
CA GLU A 69 -2.30 15.52 1.12
C GLU A 69 -3.31 15.45 2.27
N THR A 70 -3.61 16.63 2.84
CA THR A 70 -4.58 16.76 3.94
C THR A 70 -5.77 17.65 3.57
N ALA A 71 -5.73 18.25 2.39
CA ALA A 71 -6.78 19.12 1.86
C ALA A 71 -7.48 18.47 0.65
N ALA A 72 -8.70 18.87 0.37
CA ALA A 72 -9.48 18.44 -0.80
C ALA A 72 -9.64 16.90 -0.92
N GLY A 73 -9.68 16.19 0.18
CA GLY A 73 -10.00 14.75 0.21
C GLY A 73 -11.46 14.47 -0.14
N PRO A 74 -11.85 13.18 -0.30
CA PRO A 74 -13.23 12.81 -0.62
C PRO A 74 -14.22 13.09 0.54
N ARG A 75 -13.72 13.35 1.73
CA ARG A 75 -14.45 13.74 2.94
C ARG A 75 -13.57 14.65 3.80
N ASP A 76 -14.19 15.35 4.75
CA ASP A 76 -13.48 16.26 5.65
C ASP A 76 -12.34 15.55 6.41
N ASN A 77 -11.17 16.19 6.45
CA ASN A 77 -9.96 15.70 7.09
C ASN A 77 -9.43 14.35 6.58
N ALA A 78 -9.89 13.86 5.43
CA ALA A 78 -9.31 12.67 4.82
C ALA A 78 -7.89 12.97 4.32
N LYS A 79 -6.94 12.13 4.73
CA LYS A 79 -5.61 12.10 4.12
C LYS A 79 -5.66 11.24 2.86
N TRP A 80 -4.84 11.59 1.88
CA TRP A 80 -4.74 10.85 0.65
C TRP A 80 -3.33 10.94 0.06
N LEU A 81 -2.90 9.90 -0.63
CA LEU A 81 -1.63 9.91 -1.36
C LEU A 81 -1.83 10.48 -2.76
N LYS A 82 -0.94 11.37 -3.16
CA LYS A 82 -0.87 11.96 -4.50
C LYS A 82 0.44 11.60 -5.17
N PHE A 83 0.35 11.24 -6.43
CA PHE A 83 1.49 10.99 -7.32
C PHE A 83 1.39 11.92 -8.51
N LEU A 84 2.34 12.82 -8.61
CA LEU A 84 2.43 13.81 -9.68
C LEU A 84 3.57 13.43 -10.64
N CYS A 85 3.28 13.32 -11.91
CA CYS A 85 4.28 13.22 -12.95
C CYS A 85 4.96 14.58 -13.15
N THR A 86 6.27 14.65 -12.95
CA THR A 86 7.04 15.90 -13.11
C THR A 86 7.73 15.98 -14.46
N THR A 87 7.97 14.84 -15.10
CA THR A 87 8.60 14.76 -16.44
C THR A 87 7.91 13.69 -17.25
N GLY A 88 7.25 14.08 -18.33
CA GLY A 88 6.49 13.19 -19.18
C GLY A 88 7.33 12.28 -20.06
N ASP A 89 6.78 11.08 -20.34
CA ASP A 89 7.25 10.16 -21.37
C ASP A 89 6.05 9.43 -21.99
N ALA A 90 5.74 9.82 -23.21
CA ALA A 90 4.62 9.24 -23.95
C ALA A 90 4.93 7.83 -24.52
N SER A 91 6.19 7.41 -24.54
CA SER A 91 6.64 6.17 -25.18
C SER A 91 7.60 5.39 -24.28
N PRO A 92 7.12 4.84 -23.16
CA PRO A 92 7.98 4.12 -22.23
C PRO A 92 8.66 2.92 -22.92
N GLY A 93 9.95 2.72 -22.60
CA GLY A 93 10.70 1.56 -23.07
C GLY A 93 10.14 0.24 -22.50
N ALA A 94 10.45 -0.87 -23.15
CA ALA A 94 9.88 -2.20 -22.81
C ALA A 94 10.02 -2.60 -21.33
N ALA A 95 11.13 -2.26 -20.69
CA ALA A 95 11.40 -2.56 -19.27
C ALA A 95 11.10 -1.41 -18.32
N GLU A 96 10.50 -0.34 -18.83
CA GLU A 96 10.14 0.81 -18.00
C GLU A 96 8.91 0.53 -17.17
N ALA A 97 8.93 0.93 -15.91
CA ALA A 97 7.85 0.67 -14.96
C ALA A 97 7.75 1.76 -13.90
N ALA A 98 6.51 2.13 -13.57
CA ALA A 98 6.18 2.85 -12.36
C ALA A 98 4.85 2.32 -11.83
N TYR A 99 4.84 1.86 -10.59
CA TYR A 99 3.64 1.36 -9.93
C TYR A 99 3.71 1.55 -8.42
N ILE A 100 2.55 1.66 -7.82
CA ILE A 100 2.39 1.80 -6.38
C ILE A 100 1.93 0.46 -5.84
N ARG A 101 2.48 0.02 -4.70
CA ARG A 101 2.05 -1.23 -4.10
C ARG A 101 1.94 -1.18 -2.58
N HIS A 102 0.99 -1.95 -2.06
CA HIS A 102 0.87 -2.37 -0.68
C HIS A 102 1.08 -3.87 -0.61
N VAL A 103 2.06 -4.30 0.18
CA VAL A 103 2.35 -5.74 0.38
C VAL A 103 1.60 -6.24 1.60
N ILE A 104 0.94 -7.37 1.43
CA ILE A 104 0.17 -8.07 2.46
C ILE A 104 1.00 -9.27 2.93
N GLU A 105 1.21 -9.35 4.23
CA GLU A 105 1.88 -10.49 4.86
C GLU A 105 1.02 -11.75 4.73
N GLY A 106 1.64 -12.91 4.47
CA GLY A 106 0.92 -14.14 4.21
C GLY A 106 -0.09 -14.50 5.30
N GLN A 107 0.32 -14.41 6.58
CA GLN A 107 -0.59 -14.63 7.73
C GLN A 107 -1.74 -13.61 7.81
N THR A 108 -1.53 -12.36 7.37
CA THR A 108 -2.60 -11.34 7.32
C THR A 108 -3.59 -11.64 6.20
N GLY A 109 -3.11 -12.18 5.08
CA GLY A 109 -3.93 -12.57 3.93
C GLY A 109 -4.75 -13.83 4.10
N GLN A 110 -4.64 -14.56 5.22
CA GLN A 110 -5.34 -15.86 5.39
C GLN A 110 -6.87 -15.76 5.31
N SER A 111 -7.45 -14.62 5.63
CA SER A 111 -8.90 -14.40 5.45
C SER A 111 -9.36 -14.44 3.98
N LEU A 112 -8.44 -14.23 3.05
CA LEU A 112 -8.69 -14.28 1.60
C LEU A 112 -8.62 -15.71 1.04
N MET A 113 -8.14 -16.68 1.83
CA MET A 113 -7.92 -18.05 1.37
C MET A 113 -9.18 -18.91 1.48
N ASN A 114 -9.33 -19.89 0.59
CA ASN A 114 -10.36 -20.93 0.67
C ASN A 114 -9.93 -22.09 1.57
N THR A 115 -8.66 -22.45 1.50
CA THR A 115 -8.03 -23.49 2.33
C THR A 115 -6.83 -22.91 3.06
N ALA A 116 -6.08 -23.73 3.76
CA ALA A 116 -4.96 -23.26 4.56
C ALA A 116 -3.83 -22.58 3.74
N THR A 117 -3.65 -22.99 2.47
CA THR A 117 -2.54 -22.49 1.64
C THR A 117 -2.89 -22.29 0.17
N THR A 118 -3.96 -22.88 -0.34
CA THR A 118 -4.30 -22.85 -1.77
C THR A 118 -5.71 -22.35 -2.01
N GLY A 119 -5.88 -21.67 -3.13
CA GLY A 119 -7.14 -21.09 -3.58
C GLY A 119 -7.54 -19.86 -2.80
N VAL A 120 -7.66 -18.75 -3.50
CA VAL A 120 -8.30 -17.55 -2.94
C VAL A 120 -9.80 -17.58 -3.21
N ARG A 121 -10.58 -16.99 -2.30
CA ARG A 121 -12.02 -16.79 -2.48
C ARG A 121 -12.30 -15.53 -3.25
N ASP A 122 -13.55 -15.30 -3.63
CA ASP A 122 -13.99 -13.99 -4.09
C ASP A 122 -13.60 -12.95 -3.05
N MET A 123 -13.05 -11.83 -3.53
CA MET A 123 -12.69 -10.70 -2.69
C MET A 123 -13.02 -9.40 -3.42
N THR A 124 -13.19 -8.33 -2.68
CA THR A 124 -13.54 -7.03 -3.26
C THR A 124 -12.51 -5.98 -2.87
N VAL A 125 -12.06 -5.23 -3.85
CA VAL A 125 -11.28 -4.00 -3.67
C VAL A 125 -12.23 -2.82 -3.76
N SER A 126 -12.11 -1.88 -2.83
CA SER A 126 -12.79 -0.58 -2.92
C SER A 126 -11.86 0.54 -2.47
N MET A 127 -11.99 1.72 -3.05
CA MET A 127 -11.23 2.92 -2.70
C MET A 127 -11.88 4.18 -3.23
N TYR A 128 -11.48 5.33 -2.70
CA TYR A 128 -11.67 6.61 -3.38
C TYR A 128 -10.46 6.93 -4.25
N PHE A 129 -10.73 7.40 -5.46
CA PHE A 129 -9.71 7.71 -6.47
C PHE A 129 -9.99 9.07 -7.12
N ILE A 130 -8.92 9.81 -7.39
CA ILE A 130 -8.94 11.09 -8.12
C ILE A 130 -7.80 11.10 -9.11
N ALA A 131 -7.99 11.70 -10.28
CA ALA A 131 -6.93 11.86 -11.26
C ALA A 131 -7.12 13.10 -12.12
N SER A 132 -6.04 13.57 -12.71
CA SER A 132 -6.05 14.61 -13.73
C SER A 132 -5.03 14.32 -14.82
N LEU A 133 -5.37 14.69 -16.04
CA LEU A 133 -4.49 14.66 -17.19
C LEU A 133 -4.25 16.10 -17.65
N ALA A 134 -2.98 16.49 -17.75
CA ALA A 134 -2.60 17.78 -18.33
C ALA A 134 -2.86 17.82 -19.84
N SER A 135 -2.81 16.64 -20.49
CA SER A 135 -3.19 16.44 -21.89
C SER A 135 -3.88 15.10 -22.02
N GLY A 136 -4.99 15.06 -22.73
CA GLY A 136 -5.83 13.88 -22.88
C GLY A 136 -7.27 14.14 -22.47
N SER A 137 -8.07 13.10 -22.44
CA SER A 137 -9.49 13.19 -22.11
C SER A 137 -9.91 12.05 -21.18
N PHE A 138 -11.00 12.29 -20.46
CA PHE A 138 -11.72 11.29 -19.70
C PHE A 138 -12.89 10.71 -20.51
N PRO A 139 -13.29 9.45 -20.31
CA PRO A 139 -12.78 8.53 -19.30
C PRO A 139 -11.36 8.05 -19.60
N ALA A 140 -10.53 7.95 -18.56
CA ALA A 140 -9.20 7.35 -18.59
C ALA A 140 -9.21 6.08 -17.75
N LYS A 141 -8.30 5.15 -18.00
CA LYS A 141 -8.24 3.88 -17.25
C LYS A 141 -7.03 3.81 -16.33
N VAL A 142 -7.25 3.31 -15.13
CA VAL A 142 -6.20 2.90 -14.20
C VAL A 142 -6.31 1.39 -13.98
N CYS A 143 -5.20 0.67 -14.13
CA CYS A 143 -5.15 -0.74 -13.78
C CYS A 143 -4.87 -0.90 -12.29
N ILE A 144 -5.73 -1.65 -11.60
CA ILE A 144 -5.52 -2.07 -10.24
C ILE A 144 -5.42 -3.59 -10.25
N SER A 145 -4.34 -4.13 -9.69
CA SER A 145 -4.10 -5.56 -9.70
C SER A 145 -3.90 -6.11 -8.29
N PHE A 146 -4.23 -7.39 -8.15
CA PHE A 146 -3.91 -8.21 -6.98
C PHE A 146 -2.95 -9.30 -7.41
N ALA A 147 -1.84 -9.44 -6.70
CA ALA A 147 -0.83 -10.45 -6.99
C ALA A 147 -0.58 -11.32 -5.76
N THR A 148 -0.36 -12.63 -5.95
CA THR A 148 0.18 -13.54 -4.94
C THR A 148 1.63 -13.87 -5.28
N PHE A 149 2.46 -14.13 -4.25
CA PHE A 149 3.89 -14.37 -4.43
C PHE A 149 4.30 -15.78 -4.05
N ASP A 150 3.43 -16.52 -3.39
CA ASP A 150 3.68 -17.90 -3.02
C ASP A 150 3.34 -18.86 -4.17
N GLY A 151 3.91 -20.02 -4.15
CA GLY A 151 3.77 -21.01 -5.23
C GLY A 151 4.33 -20.52 -6.55
N THR A 152 3.53 -20.61 -7.61
CA THR A 152 3.92 -20.13 -8.95
C THR A 152 3.66 -18.64 -9.16
N GLY A 153 3.06 -17.98 -8.17
CA GLY A 153 2.58 -16.61 -8.28
C GLY A 153 1.38 -16.49 -9.24
N ARG A 154 0.39 -15.71 -8.85
CA ARG A 154 -0.80 -15.43 -9.67
C ARG A 154 -1.07 -13.96 -9.64
N GLN A 155 -1.69 -13.43 -10.70
CA GLN A 155 -2.06 -12.04 -10.74
C GLN A 155 -3.43 -11.84 -11.39
N PHE A 156 -4.23 -10.98 -10.82
CA PHE A 156 -5.50 -10.52 -11.37
C PHE A 156 -5.38 -9.04 -11.73
N LEU A 157 -5.66 -8.69 -12.97
CA LEU A 157 -5.65 -7.31 -13.47
C LEU A 157 -7.08 -6.83 -13.74
N SER A 158 -7.38 -5.61 -13.34
CA SER A 158 -8.65 -4.97 -13.63
C SER A 158 -8.48 -3.48 -13.96
N ASP A 159 -8.95 -3.08 -15.12
CA ASP A 159 -9.00 -1.69 -15.56
C ASP A 159 -10.22 -0.98 -15.00
N GLN A 160 -9.99 0.07 -14.24
CA GLN A 160 -11.04 0.90 -13.67
C GLN A 160 -11.15 2.23 -14.42
N SER A 161 -12.37 2.61 -14.79
CA SER A 161 -12.62 3.86 -15.52
C SER A 161 -12.70 5.05 -14.56
N ILE A 162 -11.85 6.03 -14.81
CA ILE A 162 -11.92 7.35 -14.19
C ILE A 162 -12.72 8.25 -15.13
N THR A 163 -13.85 8.75 -14.68
CA THR A 163 -14.85 9.37 -15.55
C THR A 163 -14.68 10.87 -15.71
N ALA A 164 -14.04 11.54 -14.74
CA ALA A 164 -13.88 12.99 -14.75
C ALA A 164 -12.55 13.43 -14.10
N ALA A 165 -11.97 14.50 -14.63
CA ALA A 165 -10.77 15.11 -14.09
C ALA A 165 -11.03 15.73 -12.72
N SER A 166 -10.04 15.61 -11.84
CA SER A 166 -10.00 16.26 -10.52
C SER A 166 -11.27 16.07 -9.69
N THR A 167 -11.95 14.96 -9.90
CA THR A 167 -13.20 14.61 -9.20
C THR A 167 -13.03 13.28 -8.47
N TRP A 168 -13.29 13.27 -7.17
CA TRP A 168 -13.28 12.05 -6.39
C TRP A 168 -14.39 11.11 -6.84
N GLN A 169 -14.04 9.86 -7.08
CA GLN A 169 -15.01 8.80 -7.34
C GLN A 169 -14.69 7.56 -6.51
N LYS A 170 -15.71 6.84 -6.07
CA LYS A 170 -15.54 5.53 -5.43
C LYS A 170 -15.37 4.49 -6.53
N ILE A 171 -14.25 3.76 -6.49
CA ILE A 171 -13.99 2.59 -7.31
C ILE A 171 -14.28 1.36 -6.48
N SER A 172 -14.91 0.35 -7.08
CA SER A 172 -15.14 -0.94 -6.46
C SER A 172 -15.25 -2.02 -7.52
N PHE A 173 -14.52 -3.11 -7.34
CA PHE A 173 -14.57 -4.29 -8.21
C PHE A 173 -14.27 -5.57 -7.45
N THR A 174 -14.80 -6.67 -7.96
CA THR A 174 -14.58 -8.00 -7.40
C THR A 174 -13.43 -8.69 -8.11
N ILE A 175 -12.56 -9.30 -7.34
CA ILE A 175 -11.55 -10.24 -7.79
C ILE A 175 -12.16 -11.63 -7.59
N PRO A 176 -12.47 -12.37 -8.67
CA PRO A 176 -13.09 -13.69 -8.54
C PRO A 176 -12.13 -14.70 -7.92
N ALA A 177 -12.69 -15.74 -7.33
CA ALA A 177 -11.93 -16.83 -6.76
C ALA A 177 -10.96 -17.44 -7.78
N ASP A 178 -9.78 -17.83 -7.32
CA ASP A 178 -8.80 -18.60 -8.10
C ASP A 178 -8.32 -19.80 -7.26
N ALA A 179 -8.45 -21.00 -7.80
CA ALA A 179 -8.14 -22.24 -7.08
C ALA A 179 -6.63 -22.51 -6.97
N THR A 180 -5.82 -21.81 -7.74
CA THR A 180 -4.37 -22.02 -7.85
C THR A 180 -3.53 -20.93 -7.21
N ALA A 181 -4.15 -19.81 -6.81
CA ALA A 181 -3.45 -18.77 -6.07
C ALA A 181 -3.07 -19.28 -4.68
N GLU A 182 -1.86 -19.01 -4.24
CA GLU A 182 -1.32 -19.48 -2.96
C GLU A 182 -0.91 -18.30 -2.07
N LEU A 183 -1.18 -18.44 -0.77
CA LEU A 183 -0.62 -17.58 0.30
C LEU A 183 -0.18 -18.48 1.45
N ALA A 184 1.12 -18.50 1.71
CA ALA A 184 1.67 -19.18 2.88
C ALA A 184 1.21 -18.50 4.17
N ASN A 185 0.95 -19.28 5.21
CA ASN A 185 0.62 -18.73 6.54
C ASN A 185 1.91 -18.43 7.30
N ASP A 186 2.64 -17.44 6.83
CA ASP A 186 3.90 -17.02 7.42
C ASP A 186 4.02 -15.48 7.46
N ASN A 187 5.19 -14.99 7.87
CA ASN A 187 5.51 -13.57 7.91
C ASN A 187 6.16 -13.04 6.60
N GLY A 188 6.17 -13.85 5.53
CA GLY A 188 6.63 -13.46 4.22
C GLY A 188 5.67 -12.50 3.50
N ALA A 189 6.06 -12.06 2.32
CA ALA A 189 5.18 -11.33 1.41
C ALA A 189 4.28 -12.34 0.71
N GLY A 190 3.02 -12.45 1.13
CA GLY A 190 2.06 -13.39 0.52
C GLY A 190 1.36 -12.79 -0.69
N ALA A 191 0.93 -11.53 -0.61
CA ALA A 191 0.20 -10.86 -1.69
C ALA A 191 0.50 -9.36 -1.76
N ALA A 192 0.00 -8.70 -2.81
CA ALA A 192 -0.02 -7.25 -2.91
C ALA A 192 -1.23 -6.72 -3.69
N ILE A 193 -1.67 -5.52 -3.35
CA ILE A 193 -2.44 -4.66 -4.24
C ILE A 193 -1.46 -3.72 -4.95
N VAL A 194 -1.62 -3.59 -6.26
CA VAL A 194 -0.76 -2.77 -7.12
C VAL A 194 -1.61 -1.82 -7.95
N ILE A 195 -1.21 -0.57 -8.04
CA ILE A 195 -1.81 0.46 -8.90
C ILE A 195 -0.78 0.81 -9.97
N GLY A 196 -1.07 0.49 -11.23
CA GLY A 196 -0.19 0.73 -12.36
C GLY A 196 -0.20 2.20 -12.80
N LEU A 197 0.98 2.80 -12.93
CA LEU A 197 1.15 4.18 -13.41
C LEU A 197 1.71 4.22 -14.82
N VAL A 198 2.80 3.51 -15.03
CA VAL A 198 3.51 3.40 -16.33
C VAL A 198 4.03 1.98 -16.45
N GLY A 199 3.88 1.38 -17.60
CA GLY A 199 4.50 0.10 -17.90
C GLY A 199 4.86 0.01 -19.38
N GLY A 200 6.06 -0.48 -19.65
CA GLY A 200 6.46 -0.90 -20.98
C GLY A 200 5.88 -2.28 -21.34
N SER A 201 6.20 -2.77 -22.54
CA SER A 201 5.62 -4.02 -23.04
C SER A 201 5.88 -5.27 -22.19
N ASN A 202 6.90 -5.23 -21.33
CA ASN A 202 7.21 -6.35 -20.41
C ASN A 202 6.28 -6.42 -19.19
N SER A 203 5.39 -5.45 -19.01
CA SER A 203 4.50 -5.34 -17.84
C SER A 203 3.03 -5.40 -18.20
N VAL A 204 2.70 -5.78 -19.45
CA VAL A 204 1.35 -5.75 -20.01
C VAL A 204 0.76 -7.15 -20.07
N ALA A 205 -0.44 -7.32 -19.51
CA ALA A 205 -1.25 -8.54 -19.68
C ALA A 205 -2.72 -8.19 -19.97
N ALA A 206 -3.51 -9.20 -20.25
CA ALA A 206 -4.97 -9.06 -20.36
C ALA A 206 -5.62 -8.89 -18.97
N GLU A 207 -6.80 -8.30 -18.91
CA GLU A 207 -7.62 -8.32 -17.68
C GLU A 207 -7.95 -9.76 -17.25
N GLY A 208 -8.14 -9.95 -15.95
CA GLY A 208 -8.42 -11.24 -15.34
C GLY A 208 -7.19 -11.90 -14.73
N TRP A 209 -7.31 -13.17 -14.38
CA TRP A 209 -6.24 -13.96 -13.79
C TRP A 209 -5.19 -14.40 -14.81
N SER A 210 -3.93 -14.30 -14.45
CA SER A 210 -2.79 -14.80 -15.21
C SER A 210 -1.81 -15.55 -14.30
N ALA A 211 -0.94 -16.36 -14.91
CA ALA A 211 0.11 -17.13 -14.21
C ALA A 211 1.41 -16.33 -14.02
N ASN A 212 1.36 -15.03 -14.19
CA ASN A 212 2.53 -14.15 -14.05
C ASN A 212 2.23 -13.07 -13.02
N ALA A 213 3.06 -12.94 -11.98
CA ALA A 213 2.90 -11.96 -10.91
C ALA A 213 3.68 -10.65 -11.16
N THR A 214 4.17 -10.41 -12.37
CA THR A 214 5.01 -9.24 -12.71
C THR A 214 4.29 -8.20 -13.56
N ASP A 215 3.12 -8.55 -14.14
CA ASP A 215 2.34 -7.64 -14.96
C ASP A 215 1.46 -6.76 -14.05
N PHE A 216 1.32 -5.49 -14.34
CA PHE A 216 0.55 -4.57 -13.50
C PHE A 216 -0.23 -3.52 -14.30
N ILE A 217 -0.23 -3.62 -15.63
CA ILE A 217 -1.05 -2.81 -16.54
C ILE A 217 -1.65 -3.68 -17.63
N THR A 218 -2.70 -3.18 -18.26
CA THR A 218 -3.24 -3.72 -19.51
C THR A 218 -2.86 -2.83 -20.68
N SER A 219 -3.14 -3.26 -21.91
CA SER A 219 -2.97 -2.43 -23.10
C SER A 219 -3.92 -1.22 -23.14
N ASN A 220 -4.96 -1.19 -22.30
CA ASN A 220 -5.91 -0.10 -22.21
C ASN A 220 -5.61 0.88 -21.08
N THR A 221 -4.66 0.54 -20.20
CA THR A 221 -4.31 1.41 -19.08
C THR A 221 -3.73 2.73 -19.58
N GLN A 222 -4.20 3.84 -19.02
CA GLN A 222 -3.64 5.16 -19.31
C GLN A 222 -2.17 5.20 -18.89
N ASN A 223 -1.29 5.68 -19.76
CA ASN A 223 0.05 6.05 -19.36
C ASN A 223 -0.02 7.36 -18.54
N TRP A 224 -0.05 7.22 -17.20
CA TRP A 224 -0.12 8.36 -16.28
C TRP A 224 1.18 9.17 -16.25
N GLY A 225 2.28 8.60 -16.73
CA GLY A 225 3.58 9.26 -16.90
C GLY A 225 3.78 9.91 -18.28
N ALA A 226 2.77 9.95 -19.14
CA ALA A 226 2.93 10.46 -20.51
C ALA A 226 3.24 11.96 -20.59
N THR A 227 2.69 12.75 -19.68
CA THR A 227 2.78 14.22 -19.70
C THR A 227 3.04 14.72 -18.28
N ALA A 228 3.90 15.73 -18.14
CA ALA A 228 4.06 16.44 -16.86
C ALA A 228 2.72 17.00 -16.39
N ASP A 229 2.56 17.11 -15.08
CA ASP A 229 1.34 17.54 -14.39
C ASP A 229 0.15 16.55 -14.45
N ASN A 230 0.31 15.39 -15.09
CA ASN A 230 -0.60 14.29 -14.82
C ASN A 230 -0.49 13.87 -13.37
N PHE A 231 -1.62 13.62 -12.71
CA PHE A 231 -1.58 13.06 -11.36
C PHE A 231 -2.67 12.02 -11.12
N ILE A 232 -2.41 11.16 -10.18
CA ILE A 232 -3.40 10.31 -9.52
C ILE A 232 -3.33 10.53 -8.01
N GLY A 233 -4.44 10.27 -7.34
CA GLY A 233 -4.52 10.21 -5.89
C GLY A 233 -5.56 9.21 -5.42
N TYR A 234 -5.36 8.67 -4.23
CA TYR A 234 -6.28 7.68 -3.67
C TYR A 234 -6.25 7.67 -2.15
N THR A 235 -7.35 7.16 -1.58
CA THR A 235 -7.50 6.94 -0.13
C THR A 235 -8.60 5.92 0.16
N ASP A 236 -8.75 5.56 1.43
CA ASP A 236 -9.77 4.63 1.93
C ASP A 236 -9.77 3.29 1.18
N ILE A 237 -8.56 2.72 1.00
CA ILE A 237 -8.42 1.45 0.30
C ILE A 237 -8.79 0.32 1.24
N GLN A 238 -9.67 -0.55 0.75
CA GLN A 238 -10.12 -1.74 1.42
C GLN A 238 -10.04 -2.93 0.48
N LEU A 239 -9.44 -4.02 0.95
CA LEU A 239 -9.50 -5.35 0.37
C LEU A 239 -10.16 -6.26 1.39
N GLU A 240 -11.29 -6.82 1.04
CA GLU A 240 -12.11 -7.63 1.94
C GLU A 240 -12.57 -8.94 1.28
N PRO A 241 -12.75 -10.02 2.05
CA PRO A 241 -13.35 -11.25 1.54
C PRO A 241 -14.80 -11.03 1.12
N GLY A 242 -15.19 -11.66 0.01
CA GLY A 242 -16.56 -11.64 -0.52
C GLY A 242 -16.72 -10.75 -1.75
N PRO A 243 -17.84 -10.93 -2.48
CA PRO A 243 -18.03 -10.32 -3.80
C PRO A 243 -18.67 -8.91 -3.75
N VAL A 244 -18.88 -8.34 -2.56
CA VAL A 244 -19.59 -7.05 -2.41
C VAL A 244 -18.80 -6.12 -1.53
N ALA A 245 -18.52 -4.91 -2.04
CA ALA A 245 -17.87 -3.87 -1.26
C ALA A 245 -18.77 -3.39 -0.12
N THR A 246 -18.21 -3.32 1.07
CA THR A 246 -18.86 -2.70 2.22
C THR A 246 -18.34 -1.28 2.44
N ASP A 247 -18.86 -0.57 3.43
CA ASP A 247 -18.30 0.72 3.80
C ASP A 247 -16.89 0.56 4.34
N PHE A 248 -16.06 1.58 4.09
CA PHE A 248 -14.67 1.58 4.54
C PHE A 248 -14.58 1.41 6.05
N GLU A 249 -13.77 0.47 6.49
CA GLU A 249 -13.55 0.19 7.89
C GLU A 249 -12.61 1.22 8.51
N HIS A 250 -13.17 2.19 9.22
CA HIS A 250 -12.40 3.16 9.97
C HIS A 250 -11.85 2.54 11.25
N GLU A 251 -10.55 2.37 11.28
CA GLU A 251 -9.83 1.86 12.44
C GLU A 251 -9.29 3.03 13.29
N ALA A 252 -9.22 2.85 14.60
CA ALA A 252 -8.58 3.84 15.47
C ALA A 252 -7.09 3.98 15.09
N THR A 253 -6.59 5.21 15.01
CA THR A 253 -5.20 5.49 14.59
C THR A 253 -4.17 4.76 15.46
N SER A 254 -4.44 4.54 16.74
CA SER A 254 -3.56 3.77 17.64
C SER A 254 -3.42 2.31 17.22
N VAL A 255 -4.49 1.68 16.71
CA VAL A 255 -4.47 0.31 16.21
C VAL A 255 -3.71 0.24 14.88
N THR A 256 -4.01 1.16 13.97
CA THR A 256 -3.28 1.28 12.70
C THR A 256 -1.79 1.54 12.95
N LEU A 257 -1.44 2.40 13.93
CA LEU A 257 -0.06 2.67 14.31
C LEU A 257 0.65 1.39 14.79
N ALA A 258 0.03 0.61 15.68
CA ALA A 258 0.61 -0.64 16.16
C ALA A 258 0.85 -1.65 15.02
N LYS A 259 -0.08 -1.74 14.05
CA LYS A 259 0.09 -2.55 12.84
C LYS A 259 1.26 -2.05 11.98
N CYS A 260 1.39 -0.74 11.79
CA CYS A 260 2.51 -0.14 11.04
C CYS A 260 3.85 -0.36 11.75
N GLN A 261 3.89 -0.26 13.07
CA GLN A 261 5.10 -0.46 13.88
C GLN A 261 5.67 -1.88 13.79
N ARG A 262 4.89 -2.87 13.40
CA ARG A 262 5.38 -4.21 13.06
C ARG A 262 6.39 -4.21 11.89
N TYR A 263 6.33 -3.21 11.00
CA TYR A 263 7.15 -3.11 9.78
C TYR A 263 8.16 -2.00 9.83
N PHE A 264 7.85 -0.93 10.55
CA PHE A 264 8.72 0.22 10.70
C PHE A 264 8.40 0.97 11.99
N TYR A 265 9.45 1.26 12.73
CA TYR A 265 9.38 2.11 13.92
C TYR A 265 10.44 3.20 13.83
N ARG A 266 10.04 4.44 14.07
CA ARG A 266 10.93 5.57 14.16
C ARG A 266 10.79 6.21 15.54
N CYS A 267 11.90 6.26 16.26
CA CYS A 267 12.00 7.04 17.47
C CYS A 267 12.58 8.42 17.12
N ARG A 268 11.91 9.49 17.54
CA ARG A 268 12.40 10.86 17.45
C ARG A 268 12.37 11.46 18.86
N PRO A 269 13.42 11.31 19.64
CA PRO A 269 13.49 11.96 20.95
C PRO A 269 13.58 13.47 20.73
N THR A 270 12.75 14.22 21.43
CA THR A 270 12.75 15.70 21.34
C THR A 270 13.66 16.35 22.37
N ALA A 271 14.08 15.68 23.42
CA ALA A 271 14.96 16.23 24.44
C ALA A 271 15.31 15.25 25.60
N SER A 272 15.28 13.95 25.43
CA SER A 272 15.56 13.02 26.53
C SER A 272 16.18 11.72 26.05
N ASP A 273 16.86 11.04 26.95
CA ASP A 273 17.51 9.77 26.74
C ASP A 273 16.55 8.70 26.19
N ILE A 274 16.92 8.08 25.07
CA ILE A 274 16.10 7.05 24.42
C ILE A 274 16.22 5.73 25.19
N SER A 275 17.33 5.51 25.86
CA SER A 275 17.65 4.25 26.52
C SER A 275 18.76 4.45 27.54
N ILE A 276 18.72 3.62 28.60
CA ILE A 276 19.83 3.49 29.52
C ILE A 276 20.71 2.34 29.03
N GLY A 277 22.00 2.61 28.89
CA GLY A 277 23.01 1.63 28.50
C GLY A 277 24.20 1.62 29.44
N TYR A 278 25.17 0.76 29.17
CA TYR A 278 26.46 0.75 29.83
C TYR A 278 27.58 0.55 28.84
N CYS A 279 28.73 1.13 29.13
CA CYS A 279 29.96 0.90 28.38
C CYS A 279 30.75 -0.23 29.05
N ASN A 280 31.12 -1.27 28.30
CA ASN A 280 31.93 -2.35 28.78
C ASN A 280 33.40 -2.25 28.36
N ALA A 281 33.71 -1.37 27.42
CA ALA A 281 35.07 -1.06 26.95
C ALA A 281 35.10 0.36 26.33
N VAL A 282 36.31 0.88 26.09
CA VAL A 282 36.58 2.25 25.63
C VAL A 282 35.88 2.66 24.34
N ARG A 283 35.23 1.75 23.63
CA ARG A 283 34.51 2.03 22.37
C ARG A 283 33.29 1.16 22.16
N GLU A 284 32.75 0.55 23.20
CA GLU A 284 31.62 -0.36 23.10
C GLU A 284 30.55 -0.01 24.12
N GLY A 285 29.46 0.61 23.65
CA GLY A 285 28.27 0.87 24.44
C GLY A 285 27.18 -0.16 24.13
N LYS A 286 26.49 -0.64 25.16
CA LYS A 286 25.34 -1.54 25.04
C LYS A 286 24.09 -0.84 25.54
N PHE A 287 23.11 -0.73 24.68
CA PHE A 287 21.84 -0.07 24.97
C PHE A 287 20.69 -1.05 24.79
N ASN A 288 19.73 -1.02 25.69
CA ASN A 288 18.49 -1.76 25.56
C ASN A 288 17.39 -0.83 25.06
N PHE A 289 16.80 -1.19 23.94
CA PHE A 289 15.70 -0.46 23.36
C PHE A 289 14.48 -1.36 23.18
N ALA A 290 13.37 -1.01 23.84
CA ALA A 290 12.11 -1.76 23.73
C ALA A 290 11.36 -1.32 22.47
N LEU A 291 11.12 -2.26 21.57
CA LEU A 291 10.26 -2.01 20.40
C LEU A 291 8.78 -2.03 20.81
N PRO A 292 7.95 -1.13 20.29
CA PRO A 292 6.54 -1.02 20.69
C PRO A 292 5.68 -2.19 20.19
N ALA A 293 6.14 -2.90 19.16
CA ALA A 293 5.47 -4.05 18.58
C ALA A 293 6.48 -5.13 18.19
N VAL A 294 6.00 -6.38 18.12
CA VAL A 294 6.81 -7.49 17.60
C VAL A 294 7.03 -7.25 16.10
N MET A 295 8.29 -7.05 15.73
CA MET A 295 8.68 -6.82 14.35
C MET A 295 8.45 -8.07 13.49
N ARG A 296 8.10 -7.85 12.22
CA ARG A 296 7.90 -8.93 11.23
C ARG A 296 9.16 -9.79 11.03
N ALA A 297 10.32 -9.17 11.08
CA ALA A 297 11.62 -9.80 10.95
C ALA A 297 12.61 -9.05 11.84
N VAL A 298 13.83 -9.58 12.00
CA VAL A 298 14.90 -8.86 12.68
C VAL A 298 15.10 -7.50 11.99
N PRO A 299 14.92 -6.38 12.71
CA PRO A 299 15.02 -5.07 12.09
C PRO A 299 16.48 -4.71 11.79
N SER A 300 16.70 -3.99 10.70
CA SER A 300 17.89 -3.19 10.49
C SER A 300 17.72 -1.86 11.22
N ILE A 301 18.76 -1.39 11.90
CA ILE A 301 18.76 -0.11 12.60
C ILE A 301 19.52 0.89 11.74
N SER A 302 18.95 2.07 11.52
CA SER A 302 19.60 3.20 10.89
C SER A 302 19.57 4.38 11.84
N LEU A 303 20.67 5.08 11.96
CA LEU A 303 20.80 6.31 12.72
C LEU A 303 20.85 7.46 11.74
N ASP A 304 20.11 8.53 12.00
CA ASP A 304 20.06 9.72 11.11
C ASP A 304 21.41 10.48 11.14
N ALA A 305 22.08 10.50 12.31
CA ALA A 305 23.45 11.02 12.48
C ALA A 305 24.20 10.19 13.53
N PRO A 306 25.24 9.45 13.17
CA PRO A 306 25.98 8.60 14.11
C PRO A 306 26.79 9.39 15.14
N ASP A 307 27.05 10.65 14.90
CA ASP A 307 27.77 11.57 15.78
C ASP A 307 26.87 12.24 16.86
N GLU A 308 25.54 12.06 16.77
CA GLU A 308 24.60 12.51 17.81
C GLU A 308 24.44 11.52 18.98
N PHE A 309 25.11 10.38 18.94
CA PHE A 309 25.28 9.54 20.12
C PHE A 309 26.31 10.16 21.06
N SER A 310 25.90 11.11 21.86
CA SER A 310 26.73 11.61 22.93
C SER A 310 26.63 10.70 24.15
N HIS A 311 27.79 10.24 24.61
CA HIS A 311 27.98 9.65 25.90
C HIS A 311 28.06 10.79 26.93
N HIS A 312 27.08 10.89 27.82
CA HIS A 312 27.18 11.80 28.97
C HIS A 312 27.80 11.02 30.10
N ASP A 313 29.09 11.25 30.33
CA ASP A 313 29.74 10.87 31.59
C ASP A 313 29.15 11.83 32.63
N GLY A 314 28.33 11.27 33.53
CA GLY A 314 27.88 12.05 34.67
C GLY A 314 29.08 12.38 35.57
N ASP A 315 29.42 13.65 35.72
CA ASP A 315 30.23 14.19 36.79
C ASP A 315 29.47 14.13 38.11
#